data_37b4e003f298f59e9150d076d5e59879
#
_entry.id   37b4e003f298f59e9150d076d5e59879
#
_cell.length_a   1.000
_cell.length_b   1.000
_cell.length_c   1.000
_cell.angle_alpha   90.00
_cell.angle_beta   90.00
_cell.angle_gamma   90.00
#
_symmetry.space_group_name_H-M   'P 1'
#
loop_
_entity.id
_entity.type
_entity.pdbx_description
1 polymer ?
#
loop_
_entity_poly.entity_id
_entity_poly.type
_entity_poly.pdbx_seq_one_letter_code
_entity_poly.pdbx_strand_id
1 'polypeptide(L)'
;PQYLASGGETLPSDVLRVIFPIDYWQQLEGSARRRGLDPYLVVALAAQESTFDAGISSSAGAIGLMQIMPATGRSVARQLGIKPFSTRRLTDPEVNMAIGTEYFGDLMAQFGHAAYALAGYNAGGHRVTRWKSERPGLPIDEWIDDIPFPETQNYVKRILGTAEDYRRLY
;
A
#
# COMPACT_ATOMS: atom_id res chain seq x y z
N PRO A 1 -9.40 -1.59 -13.11
CA PRO A 1 -8.59 -0.49 -13.59
C PRO A 1 -8.78 -0.17 -15.07
N GLN A 2 -8.19 -0.91 -16.01
CA GLN A 2 -8.31 -0.60 -17.45
C GLN A 2 -9.71 -0.84 -18.04
N TYR A 3 -10.56 -1.62 -17.40
CA TYR A 3 -11.92 -1.89 -17.86
C TYR A 3 -12.89 -0.71 -17.75
N LEU A 4 -12.68 0.17 -16.78
CA LEU A 4 -13.50 1.37 -16.60
C LEU A 4 -13.10 2.52 -17.55
N ALA A 5 -11.89 2.49 -18.09
CA ALA A 5 -11.37 3.52 -19.01
C ALA A 5 -11.69 3.25 -20.50
N SER A 6 -12.15 2.04 -20.86
CA SER A 6 -12.26 1.61 -22.26
C SER A 6 -13.67 1.73 -22.89
N GLY A 7 -14.56 2.56 -22.34
CA GLY A 7 -15.86 2.88 -22.99
C GLY A 7 -16.81 1.70 -23.18
N GLY A 8 -16.59 0.60 -22.50
CA GLY A 8 -17.52 -0.52 -22.39
C GLY A 8 -18.68 -0.18 -21.44
N GLU A 9 -19.78 -0.92 -21.53
CA GLU A 9 -20.92 -0.79 -20.61
C GLU A 9 -20.41 -0.77 -19.17
N THR A 10 -20.72 0.32 -18.44
CA THR A 10 -20.34 0.42 -17.04
C THR A 10 -21.11 -0.62 -16.23
N LEU A 11 -20.40 -1.58 -15.66
CA LEU A 11 -21.00 -2.55 -14.75
C LEU A 11 -21.69 -1.81 -13.59
N PRO A 12 -22.88 -2.27 -13.15
CA PRO A 12 -23.54 -1.71 -11.98
C PRO A 12 -22.61 -1.72 -10.74
N SER A 13 -22.77 -0.72 -9.87
CA SER A 13 -21.90 -0.56 -8.69
C SER A 13 -21.92 -1.75 -7.74
N ASP A 14 -23.06 -2.44 -7.62
CA ASP A 14 -23.21 -3.67 -6.83
C ASP A 14 -22.36 -4.82 -7.40
N VAL A 15 -22.31 -4.96 -8.73
CA VAL A 15 -21.44 -5.95 -9.39
C VAL A 15 -19.96 -5.58 -9.20
N LEU A 16 -19.63 -4.31 -9.34
CA LEU A 16 -18.25 -3.84 -9.12
C LEU A 16 -17.79 -4.07 -7.68
N ARG A 17 -18.66 -3.90 -6.68
CA ARG A 17 -18.33 -4.20 -5.27
C ARG A 17 -18.06 -5.68 -5.01
N VAL A 18 -18.67 -6.58 -5.77
CA VAL A 18 -18.35 -8.02 -5.72
C VAL A 18 -16.98 -8.33 -6.34
N ILE A 19 -16.61 -7.60 -7.40
CA ILE A 19 -15.31 -7.77 -8.07
C ILE A 19 -14.18 -7.11 -7.27
N PHE A 20 -14.47 -6.00 -6.58
CA PHE A 20 -13.53 -5.22 -5.76
C PHE A 20 -13.99 -5.18 -4.30
N PRO A 21 -14.04 -6.31 -3.59
CA PRO A 21 -14.43 -6.33 -2.18
C PRO A 21 -13.41 -5.56 -1.35
N ILE A 22 -13.87 -4.94 -0.28
CA ILE A 22 -13.01 -4.38 0.76
C ILE A 22 -13.23 -5.17 2.04
N ASP A 23 -12.32 -6.07 2.31
CA ASP A 23 -12.24 -6.71 3.61
C ASP A 23 -11.48 -5.81 4.60
N TYR A 24 -11.78 -5.93 5.89
CA TYR A 24 -11.14 -5.14 6.96
C TYR A 24 -11.31 -3.61 6.83
N TRP A 25 -12.35 -3.13 6.14
CA TRP A 25 -12.53 -1.70 5.89
C TRP A 25 -12.44 -0.86 7.17
N GLN A 26 -13.22 -1.20 8.20
CA GLN A 26 -13.28 -0.41 9.43
C GLN A 26 -11.92 -0.32 10.14
N GLN A 27 -11.16 -1.40 10.14
CA GLN A 27 -9.85 -1.48 10.78
C GLN A 27 -8.80 -0.69 9.98
N LEU A 28 -8.79 -0.84 8.65
CA LEU A 28 -7.87 -0.12 7.75
C LEU A 28 -8.18 1.38 7.74
N GLU A 29 -9.46 1.76 7.64
CA GLU A 29 -9.89 3.15 7.73
C GLU A 29 -9.47 3.78 9.05
N GLY A 30 -9.74 3.10 10.18
CA GLY A 30 -9.34 3.57 11.50
C GLY A 30 -7.82 3.75 11.63
N SER A 31 -7.04 2.83 11.08
CA SER A 31 -5.57 2.91 11.08
C SER A 31 -5.06 4.06 10.19
N ALA A 32 -5.63 4.21 8.99
CA ALA A 32 -5.30 5.29 8.08
C ALA A 32 -5.57 6.67 8.67
N ARG A 33 -6.77 6.86 9.25
CA ARG A 33 -7.18 8.13 9.86
C ARG A 33 -6.27 8.53 11.03
N ARG A 34 -5.83 7.59 11.86
CA ARG A 34 -4.88 7.88 12.96
C ARG A 34 -3.55 8.46 12.46
N ARG A 35 -3.15 8.13 11.23
CA ARG A 35 -1.91 8.62 10.60
C ARG A 35 -2.16 9.77 9.61
N GLY A 36 -3.39 10.25 9.47
CA GLY A 36 -3.74 11.28 8.50
C GLY A 36 -3.60 10.82 7.04
N LEU A 37 -3.71 9.51 6.80
CA LEU A 37 -3.61 8.92 5.47
C LEU A 37 -4.99 8.79 4.83
N ASP A 38 -5.02 8.81 3.50
CA ASP A 38 -6.21 8.47 2.73
C ASP A 38 -6.57 6.99 2.93
N PRO A 39 -7.76 6.66 3.48
CA PRO A 39 -8.15 5.28 3.72
C PRO A 39 -8.21 4.43 2.45
N TYR A 40 -8.67 4.99 1.34
CA TYR A 40 -8.76 4.26 0.07
C TYR A 40 -7.38 3.88 -0.48
N LEU A 41 -6.39 4.72 -0.25
CA LEU A 41 -5.00 4.42 -0.62
C LEU A 41 -4.44 3.27 0.23
N VAL A 42 -4.70 3.28 1.54
CA VAL A 42 -4.25 2.21 2.45
C VAL A 42 -4.93 0.88 2.13
N VAL A 43 -6.23 0.91 1.82
CA VAL A 43 -6.98 -0.27 1.40
C VAL A 43 -6.49 -0.81 0.07
N ALA A 44 -6.22 0.05 -0.92
CA ALA A 44 -5.67 -0.35 -2.21
C ALA A 44 -4.27 -0.97 -2.06
N LEU A 45 -3.47 -0.45 -1.13
CA LEU A 45 -2.18 -1.03 -0.76
C LEU A 45 -2.35 -2.45 -0.20
N ALA A 46 -3.23 -2.65 0.78
CA ALA A 46 -3.49 -3.97 1.35
C ALA A 46 -4.03 -4.97 0.31
N ALA A 47 -4.93 -4.53 -0.56
CA ALA A 47 -5.45 -5.33 -1.67
C ALA A 47 -4.32 -5.78 -2.62
N GLN A 48 -3.40 -4.88 -2.97
CA GLN A 48 -2.26 -5.18 -3.83
C GLN A 48 -1.28 -6.16 -3.18
N GLU A 49 -1.06 -6.04 -1.87
CA GLU A 49 -0.09 -6.86 -1.15
C GLU A 49 -0.56 -8.29 -0.92
N SER A 50 -1.82 -8.50 -0.58
CA SER A 50 -2.29 -9.81 -0.12
C SER A 50 -3.64 -10.25 -0.67
N THR A 51 -4.34 -9.40 -1.42
CA THR A 51 -5.77 -9.61 -1.73
C THR A 51 -6.60 -9.85 -0.46
N PHE A 52 -6.23 -9.20 0.63
CA PHE A 52 -6.79 -9.32 1.98
C PHE A 52 -6.60 -10.70 2.66
N ASP A 53 -5.64 -11.51 2.22
CA ASP A 53 -5.27 -12.75 2.91
C ASP A 53 -4.27 -12.46 4.04
N ALA A 54 -4.77 -12.55 5.28
CA ALA A 54 -3.94 -12.31 6.47
C ALA A 54 -2.89 -13.40 6.71
N GLY A 55 -3.07 -14.60 6.16
CA GLY A 55 -2.16 -15.73 6.35
C GLY A 55 -1.04 -15.82 5.33
N ILE A 56 -1.08 -15.01 4.26
CA ILE A 56 -0.13 -15.14 3.15
C ILE A 56 1.30 -14.75 3.53
N SER A 57 2.25 -15.49 2.98
CA SER A 57 3.68 -15.16 3.06
C SER A 57 4.29 -15.21 1.66
N SER A 58 5.10 -14.23 1.32
CA SER A 58 5.81 -14.19 0.06
C SER A 58 7.06 -15.08 0.09
N SER A 59 7.59 -15.41 -1.09
CA SER A 59 8.88 -16.11 -1.23
C SER A 59 10.05 -15.31 -0.64
N ALA A 60 9.95 -13.99 -0.58
CA ALA A 60 10.94 -13.11 0.05
C ALA A 60 10.80 -13.02 1.58
N GLY A 61 9.75 -13.63 2.17
CA GLY A 61 9.50 -13.65 3.60
C GLY A 61 8.67 -12.47 4.13
N ALA A 62 8.00 -11.72 3.27
CA ALA A 62 7.00 -10.74 3.69
C ALA A 62 5.73 -11.47 4.19
N ILE A 63 5.03 -10.92 5.19
CA ILE A 63 3.97 -11.64 5.92
C ILE A 63 2.72 -10.77 6.05
N GLY A 64 1.57 -11.38 5.82
CA GLY A 64 0.24 -10.91 6.18
C GLY A 64 -0.35 -9.85 5.28
N LEU A 65 -1.42 -9.22 5.73
CA LEU A 65 -2.27 -8.30 4.95
C LEU A 65 -1.51 -7.23 4.19
N MET A 66 -0.52 -6.62 4.81
CA MET A 66 0.27 -5.55 4.22
C MET A 66 1.70 -6.00 3.88
N GLN A 67 1.96 -7.31 3.84
CA GLN A 67 3.22 -7.92 3.42
C GLN A 67 4.45 -7.29 4.09
N ILE A 68 4.47 -7.36 5.42
CA ILE A 68 5.54 -6.76 6.23
C ILE A 68 6.74 -7.69 6.34
N MET A 69 7.92 -7.18 5.99
CA MET A 69 9.18 -7.88 6.25
C MET A 69 9.44 -7.96 7.76
N PRO A 70 9.94 -9.10 8.28
CA PRO A 70 10.18 -9.28 9.72
C PRO A 70 11.04 -8.20 10.37
N ALA A 71 12.06 -7.70 9.67
CA ALA A 71 12.91 -6.62 10.16
C ALA A 71 12.15 -5.30 10.32
N THR A 72 11.36 -4.93 9.31
CA THR A 72 10.47 -3.76 9.35
C THR A 72 9.43 -3.90 10.47
N GLY A 73 8.80 -5.07 10.56
CA GLY A 73 7.82 -5.38 11.60
C GLY A 73 8.38 -5.19 13.01
N ARG A 74 9.60 -5.67 13.25
CA ARG A 74 10.27 -5.52 14.56
C ARG A 74 10.59 -4.06 14.88
N SER A 75 11.04 -3.30 13.90
CA SER A 75 11.35 -1.88 14.08
C SER A 75 10.11 -1.06 14.40
N VAL A 76 9.07 -1.21 13.58
CA VAL A 76 7.81 -0.45 13.72
C VAL A 76 7.02 -0.89 14.97
N ALA A 77 7.00 -2.20 15.30
CA ALA A 77 6.39 -2.67 16.54
C ALA A 77 7.01 -2.03 17.77
N ARG A 78 8.32 -1.77 17.74
CA ARG A 78 9.02 -1.05 18.82
C ARG A 78 8.56 0.40 18.91
N GLN A 79 8.41 1.09 17.79
CA GLN A 79 7.88 2.47 17.73
C GLN A 79 6.47 2.55 18.31
N LEU A 80 5.61 1.59 17.96
CA LEU A 80 4.22 1.50 18.41
C LEU A 80 4.06 0.95 19.84
N GLY A 81 5.15 0.50 20.48
CA GLY A 81 5.08 -0.11 21.81
C GLY A 81 4.38 -1.47 21.85
N ILE A 82 4.29 -2.17 20.73
CA ILE A 82 3.67 -3.50 20.63
C ILE A 82 4.59 -4.55 21.30
N LYS A 83 4.19 -5.02 22.47
CA LYS A 83 4.95 -5.99 23.28
C LYS A 83 4.02 -7.11 23.82
N PRO A 84 4.50 -8.37 23.85
CA PRO A 84 5.71 -8.87 23.18
C PRO A 84 5.52 -8.92 21.67
N PHE A 85 6.56 -8.63 20.88
CA PHE A 85 6.56 -8.80 19.44
C PHE A 85 7.33 -10.05 19.03
N SER A 86 6.72 -10.84 18.14
CA SER A 86 7.37 -11.93 17.41
C SER A 86 6.94 -11.87 15.94
N THR A 87 7.73 -12.42 15.05
CA THR A 87 7.41 -12.47 13.61
C THR A 87 6.05 -13.13 13.34
N ARG A 88 5.68 -14.14 14.12
CA ARG A 88 4.38 -14.81 14.03
C ARG A 88 3.20 -13.84 14.21
N ARG A 89 3.35 -12.77 14.99
CA ARG A 89 2.29 -11.78 15.17
C ARG A 89 1.98 -10.98 13.91
N LEU A 90 2.81 -11.05 12.88
CA LEU A 90 2.51 -10.45 11.59
C LEU A 90 1.39 -11.17 10.82
N THR A 91 0.97 -12.38 11.25
CA THR A 91 -0.24 -13.04 10.73
C THR A 91 -1.52 -12.59 11.45
N ASP A 92 -1.40 -11.85 12.55
CA ASP A 92 -2.52 -11.19 13.21
C ASP A 92 -2.91 -9.94 12.40
N PRO A 93 -4.14 -9.87 11.86
CA PRO A 93 -4.58 -8.76 11.02
C PRO A 93 -4.43 -7.39 11.68
N GLU A 94 -4.80 -7.26 12.96
CA GLU A 94 -4.75 -5.98 13.67
C GLU A 94 -3.31 -5.50 13.85
N VAL A 95 -2.41 -6.40 14.23
CA VAL A 95 -0.98 -6.11 14.38
C VAL A 95 -0.36 -5.74 13.03
N ASN A 96 -0.68 -6.52 11.98
CA ASN A 96 -0.15 -6.29 10.64
C ASN A 96 -0.60 -4.94 10.07
N MET A 97 -1.90 -4.62 10.18
CA MET A 97 -2.45 -3.34 9.73
C MET A 97 -1.86 -2.15 10.49
N ALA A 98 -1.72 -2.27 11.81
CA ALA A 98 -1.11 -1.20 12.61
C ALA A 98 0.33 -0.94 12.17
N ILE A 99 1.13 -1.98 12.00
CA ILE A 99 2.53 -1.88 11.58
C ILE A 99 2.65 -1.38 10.13
N GLY A 100 1.87 -1.94 9.21
CA GLY A 100 1.92 -1.58 7.80
C GLY A 100 1.48 -0.14 7.54
N THR A 101 0.42 0.29 8.21
CA THR A 101 -0.07 1.67 8.10
C THR A 101 0.91 2.67 8.71
N GLU A 102 1.53 2.33 9.85
CA GLU A 102 2.58 3.15 10.46
C GLU A 102 3.78 3.30 9.52
N TYR A 103 4.28 2.18 8.99
CA TYR A 103 5.40 2.18 8.04
C TYR A 103 5.10 3.00 6.77
N PHE A 104 3.90 2.82 6.19
CA PHE A 104 3.48 3.62 5.04
C PHE A 104 3.35 5.10 5.39
N GLY A 105 2.84 5.42 6.58
CA GLY A 105 2.77 6.78 7.11
C GLY A 105 4.15 7.44 7.24
N ASP A 106 5.15 6.70 7.70
CA ASP A 106 6.53 7.19 7.77
C ASP A 106 7.10 7.52 6.38
N LEU A 107 6.83 6.65 5.39
CA LEU A 107 7.21 6.92 3.99
C LEU A 107 6.46 8.13 3.40
N MET A 108 5.18 8.29 3.71
CA MET A 108 4.41 9.48 3.32
C MET A 108 4.99 10.77 3.93
N ALA A 109 5.34 10.74 5.21
CA ALA A 109 5.98 11.86 5.90
C ALA A 109 7.36 12.18 5.31
N GLN A 110 8.14 11.14 4.96
CA GLN A 110 9.47 11.28 4.38
C GLN A 110 9.44 11.89 2.98
N PHE A 111 8.53 11.45 2.13
CA PHE A 111 8.55 11.77 0.70
C PHE A 111 7.51 12.80 0.26
N GLY A 112 6.47 13.02 1.05
CA GLY A 112 5.45 14.05 0.80
C GLY A 112 4.45 13.74 -0.32
N HIS A 113 4.57 12.59 -1.00
CA HIS A 113 3.67 12.20 -2.09
C HIS A 113 3.47 10.68 -2.16
N ALA A 114 2.22 10.27 -2.43
CA ALA A 114 1.82 8.87 -2.45
C ALA A 114 2.63 8.00 -3.41
N ALA A 115 2.93 8.49 -4.62
CA ALA A 115 3.72 7.74 -5.60
C ALA A 115 5.12 7.39 -5.08
N TYR A 116 5.79 8.33 -4.43
CA TYR A 116 7.10 8.09 -3.82
C TYR A 116 7.02 7.13 -2.64
N ALA A 117 6.00 7.30 -1.78
CA ALA A 117 5.80 6.43 -0.63
C ALA A 117 5.49 4.99 -1.05
N LEU A 118 4.64 4.78 -2.05
CA LEU A 118 4.35 3.46 -2.61
C LEU A 118 5.58 2.81 -3.24
N ALA A 119 6.35 3.58 -4.02
CA ALA A 119 7.62 3.08 -4.57
C ALA A 119 8.59 2.70 -3.44
N GLY A 120 8.64 3.48 -2.35
CA GLY A 120 9.43 3.20 -1.16
C GLY A 120 8.96 1.96 -0.40
N TYR A 121 7.66 1.74 -0.34
CA TYR A 121 7.09 0.54 0.28
C TYR A 121 7.51 -0.74 -0.46
N ASN A 122 7.44 -0.74 -1.79
CA ASN A 122 7.80 -1.88 -2.62
C ASN A 122 9.32 -2.06 -2.78
N ALA A 123 10.04 -0.99 -3.13
CA ALA A 123 11.46 -1.08 -3.51
C ALA A 123 12.44 -0.62 -2.42
N GLY A 124 11.93 -0.01 -1.34
CA GLY A 124 12.74 0.57 -0.27
C GLY A 124 12.99 2.07 -0.45
N GLY A 125 12.86 2.83 0.65
CA GLY A 125 12.98 4.29 0.65
C GLY A 125 14.34 4.81 0.14
N HIS A 126 15.43 4.09 0.40
CA HIS A 126 16.76 4.46 -0.08
C HIS A 126 16.85 4.53 -1.61
N ARG A 127 16.15 3.63 -2.32
CA ARG A 127 16.07 3.67 -3.78
C ARG A 127 15.28 4.86 -4.29
N VAL A 128 14.16 5.17 -3.64
CA VAL A 128 13.36 6.35 -3.98
C VAL A 128 14.16 7.63 -3.78
N THR A 129 14.90 7.76 -2.68
CA THR A 129 15.80 8.88 -2.44
C THR A 129 16.80 9.04 -3.58
N ARG A 130 17.43 7.95 -3.99
CA ARG A 130 18.36 7.93 -5.12
C ARG A 130 17.68 8.32 -6.43
N TRP A 131 16.56 7.69 -6.78
CA TRP A 131 15.85 7.96 -8.03
C TRP A 131 15.37 9.41 -8.13
N LYS A 132 14.93 9.99 -7.01
CA LYS A 132 14.58 11.43 -6.96
C LYS A 132 15.81 12.33 -7.21
N SER A 133 16.96 11.99 -6.65
CA SER A 133 18.19 12.78 -6.85
C SER A 133 18.73 12.69 -8.28
N GLU A 134 18.54 11.56 -8.94
CA GLU A 134 18.92 11.35 -10.35
C GLU A 134 17.96 12.05 -11.33
N ARG A 135 16.76 12.44 -10.88
CA ARG A 135 15.67 13.01 -11.70
C ARG A 135 15.06 14.25 -11.02
N PRO A 136 15.85 15.30 -10.80
CA PRO A 136 15.38 16.48 -10.11
C PRO A 136 14.34 17.22 -10.94
N GLY A 137 13.22 17.62 -10.31
CA GLY A 137 12.21 18.48 -10.91
C GLY A 137 11.27 17.80 -11.90
N LEU A 138 11.30 16.47 -12.06
CA LEU A 138 10.33 15.78 -12.89
C LEU A 138 8.91 15.91 -12.30
N PRO A 139 7.89 16.18 -13.12
CA PRO A 139 6.49 16.00 -12.74
C PRO A 139 6.24 14.57 -12.25
N ILE A 140 5.25 14.40 -11.37
CA ILE A 140 5.05 13.12 -10.68
C ILE A 140 4.68 11.97 -11.62
N ASP A 141 3.89 12.24 -12.65
CA ASP A 141 3.49 11.29 -13.67
C ASP A 141 4.70 10.84 -14.51
N GLU A 142 5.54 11.76 -14.94
CA GLU A 142 6.77 11.45 -15.65
C GLU A 142 7.75 10.67 -14.77
N TRP A 143 7.83 11.02 -13.47
CA TRP A 143 8.68 10.29 -12.52
C TRP A 143 8.21 8.84 -12.35
N ILE A 144 6.89 8.61 -12.28
CA ILE A 144 6.34 7.25 -12.20
C ILE A 144 6.72 6.44 -13.45
N ASP A 145 6.61 7.06 -14.62
CA ASP A 145 6.95 6.41 -15.90
C ASP A 145 8.45 6.09 -16.02
N ASP A 146 9.29 6.84 -15.32
CA ASP A 146 10.75 6.68 -15.33
C ASP A 146 11.30 5.86 -14.15
N ILE A 147 10.44 5.22 -13.35
CA ILE A 147 10.88 4.29 -12.30
C ILE A 147 11.69 3.14 -12.94
N PRO A 148 12.97 2.92 -12.53
CA PRO A 148 13.85 1.95 -13.19
C PRO A 148 13.42 0.49 -13.06
N PHE A 149 12.56 0.18 -12.08
CA PHE A 149 12.07 -1.16 -11.83
C PHE A 149 10.64 -1.31 -12.37
N PRO A 150 10.43 -2.07 -13.45
CA PRO A 150 9.10 -2.27 -14.05
C PRO A 150 8.07 -2.80 -13.05
N GLU A 151 8.48 -3.69 -12.13
CA GLU A 151 7.63 -4.18 -11.05
C GLU A 151 7.14 -3.04 -10.15
N THR A 152 8.05 -2.20 -9.68
CA THR A 152 7.71 -1.05 -8.81
C THR A 152 6.86 -0.02 -9.55
N GLN A 153 7.17 0.25 -10.82
CA GLN A 153 6.38 1.15 -11.66
C GLN A 153 4.93 0.66 -11.77
N ASN A 154 4.74 -0.62 -12.11
CA ASN A 154 3.41 -1.22 -12.21
C ASN A 154 2.68 -1.26 -10.86
N TYR A 155 3.42 -1.53 -9.78
CA TYR A 155 2.90 -1.51 -8.41
C TYR A 155 2.30 -0.15 -8.05
N VAL A 156 3.06 0.93 -8.26
CA VAL A 156 2.59 2.31 -8.00
C VAL A 156 1.35 2.63 -8.83
N LYS A 157 1.38 2.37 -10.15
CA LYS A 157 0.25 2.65 -11.04
C LYS A 157 -1.01 1.89 -10.65
N ARG A 158 -0.88 0.61 -10.30
CA ARG A 158 -2.02 -0.22 -9.89
C ARG A 158 -2.66 0.28 -8.62
N ILE A 159 -1.86 0.58 -7.59
CA ILE A 159 -2.41 1.03 -6.31
C ILE A 159 -3.10 2.39 -6.44
N LEU A 160 -2.50 3.33 -7.15
CA LEU A 160 -3.13 4.64 -7.39
C LEU A 160 -4.45 4.50 -8.15
N GLY A 161 -4.49 3.67 -9.20
CA GLY A 161 -5.71 3.38 -9.95
C GLY A 161 -6.78 2.69 -9.10
N THR A 162 -6.40 1.68 -8.32
CA THR A 162 -7.32 0.95 -7.43
C THR A 162 -7.87 1.86 -6.33
N ALA A 163 -7.08 2.78 -5.78
CA ALA A 163 -7.55 3.74 -4.79
C ALA A 163 -8.62 4.66 -5.36
N GLU A 164 -8.48 5.11 -6.63
CA GLU A 164 -9.51 5.89 -7.32
C GLU A 164 -10.78 5.07 -7.56
N ASP A 165 -10.65 3.80 -7.97
CA ASP A 165 -11.79 2.92 -8.17
C ASP A 165 -12.55 2.70 -6.85
N TYR A 166 -11.85 2.44 -5.74
CA TYR A 166 -12.46 2.32 -4.42
C TYR A 166 -13.18 3.60 -3.99
N ARG A 167 -12.58 4.77 -4.19
CA ARG A 167 -13.20 6.07 -3.84
C ARG A 167 -14.48 6.34 -4.63
N ARG A 168 -14.61 5.80 -5.84
CA ARG A 168 -15.83 5.92 -6.67
C ARG A 168 -16.90 4.91 -6.28
N LEU A 169 -16.53 3.76 -5.72
CA LEU A 169 -17.44 2.66 -5.42
C LEU A 169 -17.99 2.69 -4.00
N TYR A 170 -17.25 3.28 -3.07
CA TYR A 170 -17.53 3.31 -1.63
C TYR A 170 -17.54 4.73 -1.08
#